data_94593fdfd98615fa1359b065b17d5988
#
_entry.id   94593fdfd98615fa1359b065b17d5988
#
_cell.length_a   1.000
_cell.length_b   1.000
_cell.length_c   1.000
_cell.angle_alpha   90.00
_cell.angle_beta   90.00
_cell.angle_gamma   90.00
#
_symmetry.space_group_name_H-M   'P 1'
#
loop_
_entity.id
_entity.type
_entity.pdbx_description
1 polymer ?
#
loop_
_entity_poly.entity_id
_entity_poly.type
_entity_poly.pdbx_seq_one_letter_code
_entity_poly.pdbx_strand_id
1 'polypeptide(L)'
;MTIAEIILLGPGEGAKISVRGDKYTFKAATQDTGGAYALLEIETVAGAGGPPAHMHEREDEAFYILEGELTFQIGDRTLRASAGTFAFAPRGIVHKFSNPSSKPAKALVIISPGGFEKALEEMAQIAPRGDQPPDLEKMLAIAEKYGLKIVGP
;
A
#
# COMPACT_ATOMS: atom_id res chain seq x y z
N MET A 1 20.40 -23.36 8.99
CA MET A 1 19.57 -22.51 9.88
C MET A 1 19.82 -21.06 9.52
N THR A 2 18.80 -20.35 9.07
CA THR A 2 18.91 -18.93 8.78
C THR A 2 18.88 -18.18 10.11
N ILE A 3 19.91 -17.41 10.43
CA ILE A 3 19.92 -16.55 11.60
C ILE A 3 19.00 -15.37 11.27
N ALA A 4 18.02 -15.11 12.12
CA ALA A 4 17.17 -13.94 11.99
C ALA A 4 18.04 -12.67 12.11
N GLU A 5 17.92 -11.78 11.13
CA GLU A 5 18.64 -10.51 11.16
C GLU A 5 17.87 -9.48 11.98
N ILE A 6 18.61 -8.73 12.78
CA ILE A 6 18.04 -7.59 13.50
C ILE A 6 17.96 -6.42 12.52
N ILE A 7 16.77 -5.84 12.38
CA ILE A 7 16.53 -4.67 11.53
C ILE A 7 16.26 -3.47 12.44
N LEU A 8 17.02 -2.42 12.24
CA LEU A 8 16.82 -1.14 12.92
C LEU A 8 16.91 -0.02 11.89
N LEU A 9 15.77 0.58 11.57
CA LEU A 9 15.65 1.66 10.60
C LEU A 9 15.11 2.91 11.29
N GLY A 10 15.85 3.99 11.20
CA GLY A 10 15.44 5.29 11.72
C GLY A 10 14.39 5.98 10.86
N PRO A 11 13.98 7.21 11.24
CA PRO A 11 13.04 7.98 10.43
C PRO A 11 13.50 8.15 8.99
N GLY A 12 12.61 7.86 8.04
CA GLY A 12 12.89 7.96 6.61
C GLY A 12 13.82 6.91 6.03
N GLU A 13 14.38 6.01 6.83
CA GLU A 13 15.23 4.92 6.36
C GLU A 13 14.41 3.74 5.85
N GLY A 14 14.96 3.04 4.87
CA GLY A 14 14.36 1.87 4.22
C GLY A 14 14.35 2.01 2.71
N ALA A 15 14.15 0.91 2.00
CA ALA A 15 14.01 0.91 0.55
C ALA A 15 12.75 1.69 0.14
N LYS A 16 12.86 2.47 -0.92
CA LYS A 16 11.78 3.36 -1.38
C LYS A 16 11.37 3.03 -2.80
N ILE A 17 10.06 3.02 -3.03
CA ILE A 17 9.46 2.93 -4.36
C ILE A 17 8.37 3.98 -4.50
N SER A 18 7.97 4.26 -5.73
CA SER A 18 6.83 5.13 -6.03
C SER A 18 5.84 4.40 -6.94
N VAL A 19 4.59 4.45 -6.57
CA VAL A 19 3.48 3.89 -7.35
C VAL A 19 2.36 4.93 -7.41
N ARG A 20 1.96 5.33 -8.59
CA ARG A 20 0.92 6.37 -8.83
C ARG A 20 1.18 7.70 -8.11
N GLY A 21 2.46 8.04 -7.93
CA GLY A 21 2.85 9.25 -7.19
C GLY A 21 2.87 9.10 -5.66
N ASP A 22 2.35 8.02 -5.12
CA ASP A 22 2.53 7.69 -3.71
C ASP A 22 3.90 7.11 -3.47
N LYS A 23 4.54 7.49 -2.38
CA LYS A 23 5.85 6.97 -1.97
C LYS A 23 5.68 5.92 -0.89
N TYR A 24 6.31 4.77 -1.09
CA TYR A 24 6.33 3.68 -0.12
C TYR A 24 7.75 3.53 0.41
N THR A 25 7.91 3.46 1.72
CA THR A 25 9.17 3.15 2.39
C THR A 25 9.03 1.82 3.12
N PHE A 26 9.83 0.84 2.76
CA PHE A 26 9.79 -0.50 3.35
C PHE A 26 10.52 -0.51 4.68
N LYS A 27 9.82 -0.85 5.75
CA LYS A 27 10.39 -1.05 7.09
C LYS A 27 10.67 -2.52 7.36
N ALA A 28 9.81 -3.41 6.91
CA ALA A 28 10.02 -4.85 6.92
C ALA A 28 9.34 -5.47 5.70
N ALA A 29 10.07 -6.29 4.98
CA ALA A 29 9.53 -7.07 3.87
C ALA A 29 9.19 -8.50 4.32
N THR A 30 8.49 -9.24 3.49
CA THR A 30 8.09 -10.63 3.78
C THR A 30 9.25 -11.50 4.21
N GLN A 31 10.39 -11.42 3.53
CA GLN A 31 11.59 -12.21 3.86
C GLN A 31 12.18 -11.86 5.23
N ASP A 32 12.00 -10.65 5.70
CA ASP A 32 12.53 -10.19 7.00
C ASP A 32 11.75 -10.78 8.18
N THR A 33 10.47 -11.09 7.97
CA THR A 33 9.55 -11.54 9.02
C THR A 33 9.19 -13.02 8.93
N GLY A 34 9.85 -13.77 8.04
CA GLY A 34 9.50 -15.16 7.78
C GLY A 34 8.10 -15.34 7.20
N GLY A 35 7.60 -14.35 6.48
CA GLY A 35 6.29 -14.38 5.85
C GLY A 35 5.14 -13.89 6.73
N ALA A 36 5.40 -13.51 7.98
CA ALA A 36 4.34 -13.14 8.92
C ALA A 36 3.63 -11.84 8.52
N TYR A 37 4.40 -10.85 8.06
CA TYR A 37 3.87 -9.56 7.61
C TYR A 37 4.90 -8.80 6.78
N ALA A 38 4.42 -7.77 6.10
CA ALA A 38 5.23 -6.68 5.59
C ALA A 38 4.77 -5.37 6.23
N LEU A 39 5.68 -4.45 6.48
CA LEU A 39 5.40 -3.14 7.07
C LEU A 39 6.00 -2.04 6.23
N LEU A 40 5.15 -1.11 5.78
CA LEU A 40 5.55 0.01 4.94
C LEU A 40 5.00 1.32 5.49
N GLU A 41 5.71 2.42 5.22
CA GLU A 41 5.12 3.75 5.31
C GLU A 41 4.66 4.18 3.93
N ILE A 42 3.45 4.74 3.84
CA ILE A 42 2.94 5.39 2.63
C ILE A 42 2.92 6.89 2.87
N GLU A 43 3.43 7.65 1.89
CA GLU A 43 3.26 9.10 1.83
C GLU A 43 2.47 9.43 0.58
N THR A 44 1.33 10.10 0.75
CA THR A 44 0.47 10.55 -0.34
C THR A 44 0.59 12.05 -0.49
N VAL A 45 0.57 12.53 -1.73
CA VAL A 45 0.50 13.97 -2.00
C VAL A 45 -0.92 14.50 -1.81
N ALA A 46 -1.04 15.80 -1.60
CA ALA A 46 -2.35 16.47 -1.58
C ALA A 46 -3.12 16.18 -2.87
N GLY A 47 -4.39 15.86 -2.76
CA GLY A 47 -5.27 15.60 -3.90
C GLY A 47 -5.06 14.23 -4.55
N ALA A 48 -4.26 13.33 -3.98
CA ALA A 48 -4.03 12.01 -4.55
C ALA A 48 -5.32 11.16 -4.57
N GLY A 49 -5.65 10.61 -5.73
CA GLY A 49 -6.84 9.78 -5.92
C GLY A 49 -6.72 8.36 -5.35
N GLY A 50 -5.51 7.93 -5.08
CA GLY A 50 -5.23 6.59 -4.57
C GLY A 50 -5.41 5.46 -5.60
N PRO A 51 -5.33 4.21 -5.15
CA PRO A 51 -5.54 3.06 -6.02
C PRO A 51 -7.01 2.93 -6.44
N PRO A 52 -7.30 2.21 -7.54
CA PRO A 52 -8.67 1.82 -7.84
C PRO A 52 -9.23 0.92 -6.74
N ALA A 53 -10.54 0.81 -6.66
CA ALA A 53 -11.19 -0.11 -5.72
C ALA A 53 -10.74 -1.55 -6.01
N HIS A 54 -10.28 -2.24 -4.97
CA HIS A 54 -9.67 -3.55 -5.10
C HIS A 54 -9.90 -4.40 -3.85
N MET A 55 -9.57 -5.67 -3.98
CA MET A 55 -9.68 -6.65 -2.91
C MET A 55 -8.45 -7.54 -2.93
N HIS A 56 -7.91 -7.85 -1.76
CA HIS A 56 -6.86 -8.85 -1.59
C HIS A 56 -7.46 -10.20 -1.26
N GLU A 57 -7.10 -11.22 -2.02
CA GLU A 57 -7.56 -12.59 -1.75
C GLU A 57 -6.73 -13.31 -0.68
N ARG A 58 -5.50 -12.83 -0.43
CA ARG A 58 -4.50 -13.55 0.38
C ARG A 58 -4.12 -12.84 1.66
N GLU A 59 -4.30 -11.53 1.74
CA GLU A 59 -3.78 -10.70 2.82
C GLU A 59 -4.87 -9.83 3.47
N ASP A 60 -4.69 -9.60 4.75
CA ASP A 60 -5.33 -8.49 5.44
C ASP A 60 -4.44 -7.26 5.33
N GLU A 61 -5.02 -6.07 5.23
CA GLU A 61 -4.31 -4.80 5.30
C GLU A 61 -4.81 -3.96 6.48
N ALA A 62 -3.88 -3.44 7.26
CA ALA A 62 -4.17 -2.50 8.32
C ALA A 62 -3.41 -1.20 8.09
N PHE A 63 -4.05 -0.08 8.41
CA PHE A 63 -3.50 1.26 8.24
C PHE A 63 -3.54 1.99 9.58
N TYR A 64 -2.45 2.65 9.92
CA TYR A 64 -2.39 3.56 11.05
C TYR A 64 -1.90 4.92 10.57
N ILE A 65 -2.74 5.93 10.71
CA ILE A 65 -2.46 7.26 10.18
C ILE A 65 -1.48 7.98 11.09
N LEU A 66 -0.34 8.42 10.54
CA LEU A 66 0.71 9.11 11.26
C LEU A 66 0.60 10.63 11.14
N GLU A 67 0.28 11.13 9.94
CA GLU A 67 0.18 12.55 9.63
C GLU A 67 -0.91 12.79 8.59
N GLY A 68 -1.58 13.93 8.70
CA GLY A 68 -2.62 14.33 7.75
C GLY A 68 -3.90 13.53 7.91
N GLU A 69 -4.60 13.36 6.79
CA GLU A 69 -5.89 12.69 6.74
C GLU A 69 -6.03 11.90 5.45
N LEU A 70 -6.54 10.68 5.56
CA LEU A 70 -6.92 9.86 4.41
C LEU A 70 -8.42 9.57 4.45
N THR A 71 -9.01 9.38 3.29
CA THR A 71 -10.37 8.88 3.15
C THR A 71 -10.32 7.43 2.70
N PHE A 72 -10.95 6.54 3.45
CA PHE A 72 -11.07 5.13 3.14
C PHE A 72 -12.49 4.78 2.70
N GLN A 73 -12.60 3.93 1.71
CA GLN A 73 -13.81 3.17 1.42
C GLN A 73 -13.49 1.71 1.69
N ILE A 74 -14.15 1.11 2.68
CA ILE A 74 -13.96 -0.28 3.07
C ILE A 74 -15.33 -0.95 3.11
N GLY A 75 -15.59 -1.87 2.18
CA GLY A 75 -16.91 -2.42 1.97
C GLY A 75 -17.90 -1.32 1.60
N ASP A 76 -18.98 -1.20 2.35
CA ASP A 76 -20.02 -0.18 2.19
C ASP A 76 -19.79 1.08 3.04
N ARG A 77 -18.66 1.16 3.74
CA ARG A 77 -18.36 2.25 4.68
C ARG A 77 -17.34 3.21 4.09
N THR A 78 -17.59 4.50 4.28
CA THR A 78 -16.64 5.58 3.99
C THR A 78 -16.18 6.20 5.30
N LEU A 79 -14.87 6.32 5.48
CA LEU A 79 -14.24 6.79 6.71
C LEU A 79 -13.25 7.90 6.38
N ARG A 80 -13.31 8.98 7.14
CA ARG A 80 -12.24 9.99 7.19
C ARG A 80 -11.33 9.65 8.36
N ALA A 81 -10.05 9.44 8.07
CA ALA A 81 -9.07 8.96 9.04
C ALA A 81 -7.98 10.01 9.25
N SER A 82 -8.03 10.70 10.38
CA SER A 82 -6.99 11.62 10.82
C SER A 82 -5.86 10.89 11.56
N ALA A 83 -4.77 11.60 11.87
CA ALA A 83 -3.65 11.03 12.63
C ALA A 83 -4.13 10.34 13.91
N GLY A 84 -3.61 9.14 14.17
CA GLY A 84 -4.02 8.28 15.28
C GLY A 84 -5.18 7.34 14.98
N THR A 85 -5.77 7.40 13.78
CA THR A 85 -6.85 6.50 13.37
C THR A 85 -6.28 5.18 12.87
N PHE A 86 -6.93 4.07 13.26
CA PHE A 86 -6.67 2.73 12.76
C PHE A 86 -7.80 2.32 11.81
N ALA A 87 -7.43 1.84 10.62
CA ALA A 87 -8.36 1.29 9.64
C ALA A 87 -7.95 -0.12 9.26
N PHE A 88 -8.88 -1.04 9.24
CA PHE A 88 -8.63 -2.45 8.91
C PHE A 88 -9.45 -2.87 7.70
N ALA A 89 -8.77 -3.35 6.67
CA ALA A 89 -9.35 -3.90 5.47
C ALA A 89 -9.09 -5.42 5.43
N PRO A 90 -10.06 -6.25 5.86
CA PRO A 90 -9.89 -7.71 5.83
C PRO A 90 -9.74 -8.22 4.39
N ARG A 91 -9.03 -9.33 4.22
CA ARG A 91 -8.99 -10.03 2.93
C ARG A 91 -10.41 -10.31 2.43
N GLY A 92 -10.60 -10.24 1.13
CA GLY A 92 -11.90 -10.47 0.50
C GLY A 92 -12.87 -9.29 0.58
N ILE A 93 -12.50 -8.19 1.24
CA ILE A 93 -13.33 -6.99 1.32
C ILE A 93 -12.76 -5.91 0.38
N VAL A 94 -13.63 -5.41 -0.50
CA VAL A 94 -13.27 -4.33 -1.43
C VAL A 94 -12.96 -3.06 -0.67
N HIS A 95 -11.84 -2.43 -0.99
CA HIS A 95 -11.44 -1.18 -0.36
C HIS A 95 -10.59 -0.31 -1.29
N LYS A 96 -10.51 0.95 -0.95
CA LYS A 96 -9.56 1.93 -1.50
C LYS A 96 -9.33 3.06 -0.52
N PHE A 97 -8.26 3.80 -0.73
CA PHE A 97 -7.98 5.03 0.01
C PHE A 97 -7.64 6.17 -0.96
N SER A 98 -7.82 7.40 -0.50
CA SER A 98 -7.45 8.61 -1.23
C SER A 98 -7.07 9.71 -0.26
N ASN A 99 -6.38 10.72 -0.77
CA ASN A 99 -6.09 11.95 -0.03
C ASN A 99 -6.74 13.15 -0.74
N PRO A 100 -8.03 13.41 -0.49
CA PRO A 100 -8.70 14.56 -1.11
C PRO A 100 -8.35 15.90 -0.45
N SER A 101 -7.54 15.89 0.60
CA SER A 101 -7.17 17.10 1.34
C SER A 101 -6.13 17.94 0.60
N SER A 102 -5.90 19.16 1.08
CA SER A 102 -4.90 20.07 0.55
C SER A 102 -3.49 19.86 1.14
N LYS A 103 -3.30 18.81 1.93
CA LYS A 103 -2.03 18.50 2.60
C LYS A 103 -1.59 17.08 2.31
N PRO A 104 -0.27 16.80 2.32
CA PRO A 104 0.18 15.41 2.27
C PRO A 104 -0.25 14.63 3.50
N ALA A 105 -0.32 13.30 3.37
CA ALA A 105 -0.63 12.39 4.45
C ALA A 105 0.40 11.27 4.53
N LYS A 106 0.58 10.71 5.72
CA LYS A 106 1.47 9.57 5.96
C LYS A 106 0.75 8.54 6.81
N ALA A 107 0.91 7.27 6.45
CA ALA A 107 0.35 6.14 7.17
C ALA A 107 1.33 4.98 7.25
N LEU A 108 1.23 4.17 8.31
CA LEU A 108 1.79 2.83 8.33
C LEU A 108 0.80 1.87 7.67
N VAL A 109 1.35 0.93 6.91
CA VAL A 109 0.57 -0.16 6.31
C VAL A 109 1.16 -1.49 6.75
N ILE A 110 0.33 -2.34 7.32
CA ILE A 110 0.68 -3.69 7.72
C ILE A 110 -0.06 -4.64 6.80
N ILE A 111 0.69 -5.50 6.13
CA ILE A 111 0.17 -6.52 5.19
C ILE A 111 0.44 -7.88 5.82
N SER A 112 -0.60 -8.65 6.14
CA SER A 112 -0.44 -9.94 6.83
C SER A 112 -1.35 -11.02 6.21
N PRO A 113 -0.79 -12.20 5.86
CA PRO A 113 0.63 -12.48 5.75
C PRO A 113 1.35 -11.58 4.75
N GLY A 114 2.67 -11.57 4.75
CA GLY A 114 3.44 -10.79 3.77
C GLY A 114 3.30 -11.35 2.35
N GLY A 115 3.66 -10.55 1.37
CA GLY A 115 3.69 -10.93 -0.05
C GLY A 115 3.27 -9.82 -1.01
N PHE A 116 2.23 -9.08 -0.69
CA PHE A 116 1.70 -8.04 -1.59
C PHE A 116 2.69 -6.88 -1.83
N GLU A 117 3.61 -6.60 -0.93
CA GLU A 117 4.63 -5.57 -1.13
C GLU A 117 5.48 -5.85 -2.38
N LYS A 118 5.59 -7.11 -2.77
CA LYS A 118 6.29 -7.50 -4.02
C LYS A 118 5.52 -7.08 -5.26
N ALA A 119 4.20 -7.06 -5.19
CA ALA A 119 3.37 -6.50 -6.26
C ALA A 119 3.64 -5.00 -6.43
N LEU A 120 3.76 -4.27 -5.34
CA LEU A 120 4.09 -2.84 -5.37
C LEU A 120 5.47 -2.59 -6.00
N GLU A 121 6.46 -3.44 -5.69
CA GLU A 121 7.79 -3.38 -6.34
C GLU A 121 7.69 -3.58 -7.85
N GLU A 122 6.96 -4.59 -8.30
CA GLU A 122 6.77 -4.84 -9.73
C GLU A 122 5.99 -3.71 -10.41
N MET A 123 4.96 -3.18 -9.76
CA MET A 123 4.19 -2.03 -10.26
C MET A 123 5.07 -0.77 -10.40
N ALA A 124 5.98 -0.54 -9.46
CA ALA A 124 6.92 0.57 -9.53
C ALA A 124 7.87 0.46 -10.73
N GLN A 125 8.27 -0.76 -11.11
CA GLN A 125 9.16 -0.99 -12.26
C GLN A 125 8.49 -0.70 -13.60
N ILE A 126 7.17 -0.84 -13.70
CA ILE A 126 6.40 -0.57 -14.92
C ILE A 126 5.69 0.78 -14.89
N ALA A 127 5.99 1.63 -13.90
CA ALA A 127 5.43 2.96 -13.82
C ALA A 127 5.70 3.76 -15.10
N PRO A 128 4.72 4.52 -15.61
CA PRO A 128 4.92 5.29 -16.82
C PRO A 128 6.04 6.31 -16.64
N ARG A 129 6.80 6.51 -17.71
CA ARG A 129 7.88 7.52 -17.77
C ARG A 129 7.40 8.70 -18.59
N GLY A 130 7.46 9.90 -18.01
CA GLY A 130 6.97 11.11 -18.68
C GLY A 130 5.46 11.04 -18.90
N ASP A 131 5.02 11.44 -20.10
CA ASP A 131 3.59 11.50 -20.46
C ASP A 131 3.03 10.18 -21.00
N GLN A 132 3.74 9.06 -20.81
CA GLN A 132 3.25 7.77 -21.26
C GLN A 132 2.07 7.31 -20.39
N PRO A 133 1.01 6.72 -20.99
CA PRO A 133 -0.07 6.14 -20.21
C PRO A 133 0.39 4.90 -19.45
N PRO A 134 -0.28 4.55 -18.34
CA PRO A 134 -0.01 3.30 -17.63
C PRO A 134 -0.24 2.07 -18.53
N ASP A 135 0.62 1.08 -18.41
CA ASP A 135 0.44 -0.22 -19.09
C ASP A 135 -0.56 -1.07 -18.29
N LEU A 136 -1.83 -0.92 -18.63
CA LEU A 136 -2.92 -1.60 -17.93
C LEU A 136 -2.85 -3.12 -18.01
N GLU A 137 -2.38 -3.65 -19.14
CA GLU A 137 -2.23 -5.10 -19.30
C GLU A 137 -1.22 -5.68 -18.32
N LYS A 138 -0.05 -5.04 -18.20
CA LYS A 138 0.96 -5.45 -17.23
C LYS A 138 0.50 -5.25 -15.80
N MET A 139 -0.20 -4.16 -15.51
CA MET A 139 -0.75 -3.92 -14.17
C MET A 139 -1.75 -5.00 -13.76
N LEU A 140 -2.65 -5.40 -14.67
CA LEU A 140 -3.61 -6.48 -14.42
C LEU A 140 -2.93 -7.84 -14.25
N ALA A 141 -1.87 -8.12 -15.03
CA ALA A 141 -1.09 -9.34 -14.88
C ALA A 141 -0.41 -9.44 -13.51
N ILE A 142 0.16 -8.33 -13.03
CA ILE A 142 0.73 -8.26 -11.67
C ILE A 142 -0.37 -8.47 -10.62
N ALA A 143 -1.50 -7.80 -10.76
CA ALA A 143 -2.63 -7.95 -9.84
C ALA A 143 -3.06 -9.42 -9.73
N GLU A 144 -3.26 -10.09 -10.84
CA GLU A 144 -3.64 -11.52 -10.88
C GLU A 144 -2.59 -12.40 -10.20
N LYS A 145 -1.31 -12.18 -10.50
CA LYS A 145 -0.19 -12.94 -9.91
C LYS A 145 -0.19 -12.90 -8.38
N TYR A 146 -0.57 -11.77 -7.79
CA TYR A 146 -0.54 -11.55 -6.34
C TYR A 146 -1.91 -11.64 -5.66
N GLY A 147 -2.92 -12.13 -6.36
CA GLY A 147 -4.26 -12.31 -5.79
C GLY A 147 -4.99 -11.01 -5.50
N LEU A 148 -4.67 -9.95 -6.25
CA LEU A 148 -5.34 -8.67 -6.17
C LEU A 148 -6.44 -8.61 -7.24
N LYS A 149 -7.68 -8.37 -6.83
CA LYS A 149 -8.80 -8.15 -7.76
C LYS A 149 -9.14 -6.67 -7.82
N ILE A 150 -9.06 -6.09 -9.00
CA ILE A 150 -9.47 -4.71 -9.25
C ILE A 150 -10.93 -4.75 -9.68
N VAL A 151 -11.79 -4.04 -8.94
CA VAL A 151 -13.25 -4.14 -9.10
C VAL A 151 -13.92 -2.83 -9.49
N GLY A 152 -13.19 -1.75 -9.58
CA GLY A 152 -13.77 -0.47 -9.99
C GLY A 152 -12.77 0.67 -10.03
N PRO A 153 -13.25 1.88 -10.31
CA PRO A 153 -12.40 3.07 -10.27
C PRO A 153 -11.95 3.46 -8.88
#